data_4cf10a382dc7ef9d4cb4afb18b379942
#
_entry.id   4cf10a382dc7ef9d4cb4afb18b379942
#
_cell.length_a   1.000
_cell.length_b   1.000
_cell.length_c   1.000
_cell.angle_alpha   90.00
_cell.angle_beta   90.00
_cell.angle_gamma   90.00
#
_symmetry.space_group_name_H-M   'P 1'
#
loop_
_entity.id
_entity.type
_entity.pdbx_description
1 polymer ?
#
loop_
_entity_poly.entity_id
_entity_poly.type
_entity_poly.pdbx_seq_one_letter_code
_entity_poly.pdbx_strand_id
1 'polypeptide(L)'
;MKTDNTNTINGHEYVDLGLKVKWATCNVGASKPEDYGDYYAWGETEPKQTCTRENSKTYGKKLADIGGDAHYDAATAQWGAPWRLPTKADFWELENLCTWEGTELDGVRGYKITGKNGNSIFLPAAGWIEGKTKESAGSYGNYWTSTPDENNNEDAYRLYFSDDGRGTYWSYSRCAGRSIRPVTE
;
A
#
# COMPACT_ATOMS: atom_id res chain seq x y z
N MET A 1 -1.04 30.48 18.64
CA MET A 1 -0.68 30.17 17.23
C MET A 1 -0.38 28.69 17.18
N LYS A 2 -1.27 27.85 16.59
CA LYS A 2 -0.93 26.48 16.25
C LYS A 2 0.03 26.57 15.08
N THR A 3 1.27 26.15 15.26
CA THR A 3 2.17 25.87 14.16
C THR A 3 1.63 24.63 13.47
N ASP A 4 0.99 24.80 12.33
CA ASP A 4 0.69 23.71 11.40
C ASP A 4 2.03 23.17 10.90
N ASN A 5 2.60 22.24 11.64
CA ASN A 5 3.67 21.39 11.16
C ASN A 5 3.01 20.36 10.21
N THR A 6 2.69 20.80 9.00
CA THR A 6 2.31 19.87 7.95
C THR A 6 3.55 19.06 7.58
N ASN A 7 3.58 17.82 8.08
CA ASN A 7 4.62 16.86 7.73
C ASN A 7 4.40 16.44 6.26
N THR A 8 5.00 17.19 5.33
CA THR A 8 4.84 16.96 3.89
C THR A 8 6.19 16.78 3.19
N ILE A 9 6.24 15.88 2.24
CA ILE A 9 7.37 15.66 1.33
C ILE A 9 6.79 15.62 -0.09
N ASN A 10 7.35 16.42 -1.01
CA ASN A 10 6.89 16.52 -2.40
C ASN A 10 5.37 16.79 -2.52
N GLY A 11 4.77 17.54 -1.57
CA GLY A 11 3.35 17.84 -1.56
C GLY A 11 2.45 16.73 -0.98
N HIS A 12 3.00 15.64 -0.48
CA HIS A 12 2.25 14.53 0.13
C HIS A 12 2.49 14.49 1.63
N GLU A 13 1.39 14.35 2.39
CA GLU A 13 1.43 14.31 3.85
C GLU A 13 1.84 12.94 4.38
N TYR A 14 2.56 12.93 5.51
CA TYR A 14 2.89 11.72 6.25
C TYR A 14 2.59 11.83 7.73
N VAL A 15 2.47 10.69 8.37
CA VAL A 15 2.34 10.53 9.82
C VAL A 15 3.48 9.67 10.33
N ASP A 16 4.16 10.16 11.37
CA ASP A 16 5.10 9.37 12.16
C ASP A 16 4.30 8.59 13.21
N LEU A 17 4.28 7.26 13.09
CA LEU A 17 3.62 6.35 14.02
C LEU A 17 4.56 5.84 15.12
N GLY A 18 5.80 6.35 15.18
CA GLY A 18 6.84 5.82 16.06
C GLY A 18 7.41 4.49 15.58
N LEU A 19 7.33 4.22 14.28
CA LEU A 19 7.91 3.07 13.58
C LEU A 19 9.20 3.49 12.86
N LYS A 20 9.88 2.53 12.25
CA LYS A 20 11.10 2.79 11.48
C LYS A 20 10.88 3.74 10.31
N VAL A 21 9.72 3.65 9.66
CA VAL A 21 9.32 4.51 8.54
C VAL A 21 8.08 5.32 8.89
N LYS A 22 7.92 6.45 8.19
CA LYS A 22 6.73 7.29 8.25
C LYS A 22 5.77 6.89 7.14
N TRP A 23 4.49 6.97 7.38
CA TRP A 23 3.43 6.48 6.51
C TRP A 23 2.67 7.63 5.85
N ALA A 24 2.44 7.55 4.56
CA ALA A 24 1.58 8.49 3.85
C ALA A 24 0.16 8.50 4.42
N THR A 25 -0.51 9.65 4.40
CA THR A 25 -1.92 9.77 4.81
C THR A 25 -2.89 9.20 3.79
N CYS A 26 -2.49 9.17 2.50
CA CYS A 26 -3.32 8.73 1.37
C CYS A 26 -2.65 7.61 0.57
N ASN A 27 -3.45 6.84 -0.18
CA ASN A 27 -2.95 5.94 -1.21
C ASN A 27 -2.44 6.71 -2.43
N VAL A 28 -1.58 6.11 -3.24
CA VAL A 28 -1.20 6.70 -4.55
C VAL A 28 -2.46 6.87 -5.41
N GLY A 29 -2.62 8.05 -6.02
CA GLY A 29 -3.81 8.40 -6.79
C GLY A 29 -5.01 8.90 -5.97
N ALA A 30 -4.89 8.93 -4.63
CA ALA A 30 -5.92 9.45 -3.74
C ALA A 30 -5.58 10.87 -3.26
N SER A 31 -6.61 11.66 -2.94
CA SER A 31 -6.48 12.98 -2.33
C SER A 31 -6.92 13.04 -0.87
N LYS A 32 -7.62 12.02 -0.40
CA LYS A 32 -8.09 11.87 0.97
C LYS A 32 -7.75 10.50 1.54
N PRO A 33 -7.63 10.38 2.89
CA PRO A 33 -7.26 9.11 3.53
C PRO A 33 -8.23 7.95 3.23
N GLU A 34 -9.51 8.25 3.05
CA GLU A 34 -10.58 7.29 2.76
C GLU A 34 -10.70 6.90 1.29
N ASP A 35 -10.11 7.67 0.38
CA ASP A 35 -10.13 7.35 -1.05
C ASP A 35 -9.31 6.08 -1.33
N TYR A 36 -9.83 5.21 -2.20
CA TYR A 36 -9.13 3.97 -2.58
C TYR A 36 -7.84 4.24 -3.37
N GLY A 37 -7.80 5.35 -4.12
CA GLY A 37 -6.70 5.67 -5.03
C GLY A 37 -6.68 4.75 -6.25
N ASP A 38 -5.51 4.69 -6.88
CA ASP A 38 -5.28 3.89 -8.08
C ASP A 38 -4.82 2.47 -7.75
N TYR A 39 -4.99 1.56 -8.72
CA TYR A 39 -4.59 0.17 -8.62
C TYR A 39 -3.44 -0.11 -9.57
N TYR A 40 -2.42 -0.80 -9.07
CA TYR A 40 -1.19 -1.12 -9.78
C TYR A 40 -0.95 -2.61 -9.77
N ALA A 41 -0.54 -3.19 -10.90
CA ALA A 41 0.11 -4.48 -10.90
C ALA A 41 1.50 -4.33 -10.26
N TRP A 42 2.01 -5.39 -9.63
CA TRP A 42 3.30 -5.30 -8.92
C TRP A 42 4.46 -4.99 -9.87
N GLY A 43 5.28 -4.02 -9.49
CA GLY A 43 6.41 -3.57 -10.30
C GLY A 43 6.01 -2.77 -11.54
N GLU A 44 4.79 -2.22 -11.57
CA GLU A 44 4.34 -1.32 -12.63
C GLU A 44 4.03 0.07 -12.06
N THR A 45 4.39 1.09 -12.79
CA THR A 45 4.33 2.49 -12.34
C THR A 45 3.12 3.25 -12.88
N GLU A 46 2.38 2.64 -13.81
CA GLU A 46 1.12 3.18 -14.35
C GLU A 46 -0.08 2.41 -13.80
N PRO A 47 -1.16 3.11 -13.40
CA PRO A 47 -2.38 2.46 -12.90
C PRO A 47 -3.09 1.66 -13.99
N LYS A 48 -3.79 0.60 -13.59
CA LYS A 48 -4.50 -0.28 -14.51
C LYS A 48 -5.96 -0.47 -14.13
N GLN A 49 -6.82 -0.54 -15.15
CA GLN A 49 -8.24 -0.93 -15.03
C GLN A 49 -8.46 -2.41 -15.42
N THR A 50 -7.49 -3.01 -16.07
CA THR A 50 -7.50 -4.43 -16.45
C THR A 50 -6.16 -5.04 -16.06
N CYS A 51 -6.21 -6.08 -15.23
CA CYS A 51 -5.04 -6.71 -14.62
C CYS A 51 -5.04 -8.21 -14.94
N THR A 52 -4.23 -8.63 -15.90
CA THR A 52 -4.11 -10.03 -16.36
C THR A 52 -2.65 -10.42 -16.44
N ARG A 53 -2.38 -11.73 -16.53
CA ARG A 53 -1.02 -12.27 -16.74
C ARG A 53 -0.42 -11.76 -18.03
N GLU A 54 -1.21 -11.71 -19.09
CA GLU A 54 -0.79 -11.35 -20.45
C GLU A 54 -0.37 -9.87 -20.54
N ASN A 55 -0.99 -9.00 -19.74
CA ASN A 55 -0.66 -7.56 -19.75
C ASN A 55 0.27 -7.15 -18.61
N SER A 56 0.71 -8.08 -17.75
CA SER A 56 1.67 -7.79 -16.68
C SER A 56 3.09 -7.68 -17.23
N LYS A 57 3.77 -6.59 -16.85
CA LYS A 57 5.17 -6.35 -17.26
C LYS A 57 6.19 -7.11 -16.43
N THR A 58 5.81 -7.60 -15.25
CA THR A 58 6.74 -8.21 -14.27
C THR A 58 6.42 -9.67 -13.93
N TYR A 59 5.27 -10.19 -14.35
CA TYR A 59 4.87 -11.56 -14.10
C TYR A 59 5.90 -12.56 -14.65
N GLY A 60 6.36 -13.47 -13.81
CA GLY A 60 7.37 -14.48 -14.17
C GLY A 60 8.81 -13.95 -14.27
N LYS A 61 9.06 -12.64 -14.08
CA LYS A 61 10.42 -12.09 -14.14
C LYS A 61 11.10 -12.16 -12.77
N LYS A 62 12.37 -12.54 -12.76
CA LYS A 62 13.19 -12.47 -11.54
C LYS A 62 13.56 -11.01 -11.25
N LEU A 63 12.98 -10.45 -10.20
CA LEU A 63 13.28 -9.12 -9.70
C LEU A 63 13.65 -9.20 -8.21
N ALA A 64 14.57 -8.35 -7.79
CA ALA A 64 14.85 -8.10 -6.38
C ALA A 64 13.75 -7.23 -5.75
N ASP A 65 13.92 -6.82 -4.50
CA ASP A 65 13.06 -5.81 -3.87
C ASP A 65 13.10 -4.53 -4.71
N ILE A 66 11.92 -3.99 -5.03
CA ILE A 66 11.75 -2.87 -5.96
C ILE A 66 11.64 -1.51 -5.27
N GLY A 67 11.70 -1.48 -3.93
CA GLY A 67 11.50 -0.24 -3.16
C GLY A 67 12.50 0.85 -3.51
N GLY A 68 12.00 2.01 -3.93
CA GLY A 68 12.80 3.16 -4.32
C GLY A 68 13.31 3.16 -5.77
N ASP A 69 13.08 2.09 -6.54
CA ASP A 69 13.42 2.04 -7.97
C ASP A 69 12.27 2.61 -8.81
N ALA A 70 12.43 3.82 -9.33
CA ALA A 70 11.42 4.52 -10.12
C ALA A 70 10.97 3.79 -11.40
N HIS A 71 11.68 2.74 -11.84
CA HIS A 71 11.23 1.91 -12.98
C HIS A 71 10.16 0.90 -12.58
N TYR A 72 10.11 0.52 -11.30
CA TYR A 72 9.22 -0.53 -10.79
C TYR A 72 8.36 -0.09 -9.62
N ASP A 73 8.82 0.89 -8.82
CA ASP A 73 8.12 1.40 -7.64
C ASP A 73 7.19 2.56 -8.03
N ALA A 74 5.88 2.31 -8.04
CA ALA A 74 4.90 3.33 -8.39
C ALA A 74 4.88 4.52 -7.43
N ALA A 75 5.16 4.32 -6.12
CA ALA A 75 5.23 5.43 -5.18
C ALA A 75 6.40 6.35 -5.51
N THR A 76 7.58 5.80 -5.81
CA THR A 76 8.75 6.58 -6.23
C THR A 76 8.52 7.26 -7.58
N ALA A 77 7.92 6.55 -8.55
CA ALA A 77 7.65 7.10 -9.86
C ALA A 77 6.64 8.25 -9.85
N GLN A 78 5.56 8.12 -9.05
CA GLN A 78 4.46 9.07 -9.02
C GLN A 78 4.72 10.25 -8.06
N TRP A 79 5.35 10.01 -6.91
CA TRP A 79 5.54 11.02 -5.87
C TRP A 79 6.98 11.52 -5.74
N GLY A 80 7.92 10.85 -6.39
CA GLY A 80 9.36 11.13 -6.30
C GLY A 80 10.00 10.60 -5.01
N ALA A 81 11.32 10.35 -5.07
CA ALA A 81 12.07 9.99 -3.89
C ALA A 81 11.99 11.11 -2.81
N PRO A 82 11.97 10.79 -1.52
CA PRO A 82 12.22 9.48 -0.90
C PRO A 82 11.00 8.58 -0.71
N TRP A 83 9.86 8.89 -1.33
CA TRP A 83 8.68 8.04 -1.27
C TRP A 83 8.93 6.70 -1.96
N ARG A 84 8.50 5.62 -1.33
CA ARG A 84 8.64 4.25 -1.85
C ARG A 84 7.51 3.34 -1.40
N LEU A 85 7.37 2.19 -2.04
CA LEU A 85 6.55 1.11 -1.52
C LEU A 85 7.10 0.64 -0.16
N PRO A 86 6.23 0.29 0.79
CA PRO A 86 6.67 -0.38 2.02
C PRO A 86 7.21 -1.78 1.70
N THR A 87 8.24 -2.18 2.43
CA THR A 87 8.71 -3.57 2.43
C THR A 87 7.75 -4.47 3.21
N LYS A 88 7.90 -5.78 3.07
CA LYS A 88 7.22 -6.75 3.95
C LYS A 88 7.52 -6.47 5.43
N ALA A 89 8.74 -6.06 5.76
CA ALA A 89 9.14 -5.74 7.13
C ALA A 89 8.45 -4.46 7.64
N ASP A 90 8.28 -3.44 6.81
CA ASP A 90 7.56 -2.21 7.21
C ASP A 90 6.08 -2.52 7.55
N PHE A 91 5.41 -3.35 6.75
CA PHE A 91 4.05 -3.79 7.09
C PHE A 91 4.00 -4.70 8.31
N TRP A 92 5.03 -5.52 8.53
CA TRP A 92 5.12 -6.32 9.76
C TRP A 92 5.16 -5.43 11.01
N GLU A 93 5.93 -4.35 11.00
CA GLU A 93 5.94 -3.37 12.10
C GLU A 93 4.56 -2.72 12.28
N LEU A 94 3.93 -2.26 11.20
CA LEU A 94 2.59 -1.66 11.23
C LEU A 94 1.56 -2.63 11.81
N GLU A 95 1.64 -3.89 11.42
CA GLU A 95 0.72 -4.96 11.85
C GLU A 95 0.89 -5.31 13.33
N ASN A 96 2.13 -5.41 13.82
CA ASN A 96 2.44 -5.99 15.12
C ASN A 96 2.73 -4.96 16.21
N LEU A 97 3.13 -3.74 15.86
CA LEU A 97 3.51 -2.69 16.81
C LEU A 97 2.46 -1.58 16.98
N CYS A 98 1.43 -1.57 16.15
CA CYS A 98 0.31 -0.62 16.21
C CYS A 98 -1.00 -1.28 16.63
N THR A 99 -1.93 -0.46 17.11
CA THR A 99 -3.30 -0.89 17.40
C THR A 99 -4.17 -0.70 16.16
N TRP A 100 -4.94 -1.72 15.80
CA TRP A 100 -5.83 -1.74 14.65
C TRP A 100 -7.29 -1.72 15.11
N GLU A 101 -8.05 -0.75 14.64
CA GLU A 101 -9.47 -0.58 14.93
C GLU A 101 -10.26 -0.52 13.63
N GLY A 102 -11.14 -1.53 13.41
CA GLY A 102 -12.07 -1.51 12.27
C GLY A 102 -13.07 -0.37 12.44
N THR A 103 -13.17 0.49 11.42
CA THR A 103 -14.02 1.67 11.48
C THR A 103 -14.42 2.15 10.08
N GLU A 104 -15.21 3.20 10.04
CA GLU A 104 -15.55 3.92 8.82
C GLU A 104 -15.05 5.37 8.89
N LEU A 105 -14.51 5.87 7.79
CA LEU A 105 -14.15 7.27 7.60
C LEU A 105 -14.92 7.80 6.39
N ASP A 106 -15.77 8.81 6.61
CA ASP A 106 -16.68 9.36 5.58
C ASP A 106 -17.46 8.30 4.80
N GLY A 107 -17.94 7.25 5.52
CA GLY A 107 -18.71 6.14 4.94
C GLY A 107 -17.90 5.06 4.23
N VAL A 108 -16.57 5.17 4.26
CA VAL A 108 -15.66 4.16 3.68
C VAL A 108 -15.12 3.27 4.78
N ARG A 109 -15.35 1.96 4.67
CA ARG A 109 -14.83 0.96 5.62
C ARG A 109 -13.32 0.77 5.49
N GLY A 110 -12.67 0.56 6.62
CA GLY A 110 -11.24 0.32 6.69
C GLY A 110 -10.76 0.15 8.12
N TYR A 111 -9.49 0.39 8.33
CA TYR A 111 -8.87 0.34 9.65
C TYR A 111 -8.18 1.66 10.01
N LYS A 112 -8.49 2.17 11.20
CA LYS A 112 -7.66 3.15 11.89
C LYS A 112 -6.51 2.43 12.56
N ILE A 113 -5.30 2.84 12.25
CA ILE A 113 -4.08 2.22 12.77
C ILE A 113 -3.35 3.26 13.60
N THR A 114 -3.19 2.98 14.89
CA THR A 114 -2.63 3.92 15.88
C THR A 114 -1.30 3.41 16.41
N GLY A 115 -0.27 4.20 16.25
CA GLY A 115 1.06 3.95 16.82
C GLY A 115 1.10 4.16 18.33
N LYS A 116 2.17 3.68 18.98
CA LYS A 116 2.38 3.88 20.43
C LYS A 116 2.50 5.34 20.85
N ASN A 117 2.84 6.23 19.93
CA ASN A 117 2.92 7.67 20.15
C ASN A 117 1.54 8.38 20.06
N GLY A 118 0.45 7.64 19.79
CA GLY A 118 -0.91 8.13 19.69
C GLY A 118 -1.30 8.68 18.31
N ASN A 119 -0.36 8.81 17.37
CA ASN A 119 -0.65 9.21 16.01
C ASN A 119 -1.29 8.05 15.23
N SER A 120 -2.09 8.36 14.23
CA SER A 120 -2.82 7.35 13.47
C SER A 120 -2.91 7.65 11.98
N ILE A 121 -3.08 6.59 11.20
CA ILE A 121 -3.46 6.63 9.79
C ILE A 121 -4.73 5.81 9.59
N PHE A 122 -5.39 6.00 8.44
CA PHE A 122 -6.52 5.18 8.00
C PHE A 122 -6.16 4.43 6.72
N LEU A 123 -6.38 3.11 6.69
CA LEU A 123 -6.26 2.27 5.49
C LEU A 123 -7.66 1.84 5.03
N PRO A 124 -8.16 2.32 3.89
CA PRO A 124 -9.45 1.88 3.36
C PRO A 124 -9.41 0.44 2.85
N ALA A 125 -10.52 -0.27 2.98
CA ALA A 125 -10.73 -1.60 2.42
C ALA A 125 -10.98 -1.50 0.91
N ALA A 126 -9.92 -1.22 0.15
CA ALA A 126 -10.00 -0.86 -1.26
C ALA A 126 -10.20 -2.05 -2.22
N GLY A 127 -10.15 -3.30 -1.70
CA GLY A 127 -10.23 -4.50 -2.55
C GLY A 127 -9.01 -4.65 -3.47
N TRP A 128 -9.22 -5.27 -4.63
CA TRP A 128 -8.21 -5.42 -5.69
C TRP A 128 -8.87 -5.53 -7.06
N ILE A 129 -8.09 -5.46 -8.13
CA ILE A 129 -8.56 -5.72 -9.50
C ILE A 129 -7.99 -7.06 -9.97
N GLU A 130 -8.88 -7.93 -10.46
CA GLU A 130 -8.53 -9.17 -11.15
C GLU A 130 -9.27 -9.22 -12.50
N GLY A 131 -8.53 -9.40 -13.59
CA GLY A 131 -9.08 -9.21 -14.91
C GLY A 131 -9.61 -7.79 -15.09
N LYS A 132 -10.91 -7.65 -15.31
CA LYS A 132 -11.63 -6.36 -15.42
C LYS A 132 -12.50 -6.05 -14.21
N THR A 133 -12.46 -6.90 -13.18
CA THR A 133 -13.38 -6.81 -12.04
C THR A 133 -12.66 -6.25 -10.82
N LYS A 134 -13.29 -5.27 -10.18
CA LYS A 134 -12.89 -4.82 -8.84
C LYS A 134 -13.56 -5.74 -7.82
N GLU A 135 -12.73 -6.49 -7.10
CA GLU A 135 -13.16 -7.48 -6.13
C GLU A 135 -13.14 -6.90 -4.71
N SER A 136 -14.15 -7.23 -3.92
CA SER A 136 -14.23 -7.08 -2.47
C SER A 136 -13.91 -5.68 -1.91
N ALA A 137 -14.09 -4.62 -2.69
CA ALA A 137 -14.01 -3.25 -2.20
C ALA A 137 -15.05 -3.03 -1.10
N GLY A 138 -14.67 -2.38 -0.02
CA GLY A 138 -15.47 -2.20 1.19
C GLY A 138 -15.40 -3.37 2.18
N SER A 139 -14.74 -4.48 1.85
CA SER A 139 -14.61 -5.65 2.74
C SER A 139 -13.16 -6.05 2.98
N TYR A 140 -12.31 -5.91 1.97
CA TYR A 140 -10.90 -6.33 2.03
C TYR A 140 -9.95 -5.19 1.69
N GLY A 141 -8.87 -5.05 2.47
CA GLY A 141 -7.70 -4.26 2.09
C GLY A 141 -6.62 -5.15 1.49
N ASN A 142 -6.04 -4.72 0.39
CA ASN A 142 -4.93 -5.38 -0.27
C ASN A 142 -3.93 -4.33 -0.74
N TYR A 143 -2.74 -4.34 -0.17
CA TYR A 143 -1.70 -3.35 -0.41
C TYR A 143 -0.40 -4.02 -0.79
N TRP A 144 0.20 -3.61 -1.92
CA TRP A 144 1.49 -4.14 -2.32
C TRP A 144 2.62 -3.77 -1.35
N THR A 145 3.52 -4.72 -1.15
CA THR A 145 4.88 -4.44 -0.66
C THR A 145 5.83 -4.31 -1.83
N SER A 146 7.03 -3.79 -1.59
CA SER A 146 8.13 -3.82 -2.57
C SER A 146 8.80 -5.20 -2.69
N THR A 147 8.51 -6.11 -1.75
CA THR A 147 9.22 -7.37 -1.57
C THR A 147 8.63 -8.47 -2.47
N PRO A 148 9.41 -9.04 -3.40
CA PRO A 148 8.99 -10.17 -4.21
C PRO A 148 8.92 -11.45 -3.38
N ASP A 149 8.23 -12.47 -3.90
CA ASP A 149 8.43 -13.83 -3.42
C ASP A 149 9.71 -14.39 -4.04
N GLU A 150 10.69 -14.72 -3.20
CA GLU A 150 11.99 -15.22 -3.66
C GLU A 150 11.92 -16.62 -4.29
N ASN A 151 10.88 -17.38 -3.97
CA ASN A 151 10.67 -18.75 -4.45
C ASN A 151 9.73 -18.84 -5.64
N ASN A 152 9.00 -17.76 -5.94
CA ASN A 152 8.03 -17.71 -7.02
C ASN A 152 8.01 -16.35 -7.72
N ASN A 153 8.60 -16.28 -8.90
CA ASN A 153 8.66 -15.05 -9.69
C ASN A 153 7.29 -14.53 -10.19
N GLU A 154 6.24 -15.30 -10.01
CA GLU A 154 4.87 -14.90 -10.37
C GLU A 154 4.18 -14.11 -9.26
N ASP A 155 4.70 -14.19 -8.02
CA ASP A 155 4.09 -13.63 -6.82
C ASP A 155 4.95 -12.55 -6.14
N ALA A 156 4.28 -11.71 -5.35
CA ALA A 156 4.91 -10.74 -4.45
C ALA A 156 4.11 -10.64 -3.14
N TYR A 157 4.77 -10.21 -2.08
CA TYR A 157 4.12 -10.05 -0.77
C TYR A 157 3.19 -8.84 -0.75
N ARG A 158 2.13 -8.96 0.01
CA ARG A 158 1.11 -7.93 0.24
C ARG A 158 0.67 -7.90 1.69
N LEU A 159 0.25 -6.75 2.16
CA LEU A 159 -0.60 -6.66 3.33
C LEU A 159 -2.04 -7.01 2.89
N TYR A 160 -2.68 -7.86 3.66
CA TYR A 160 -4.09 -8.20 3.55
C TYR A 160 -4.79 -7.94 4.87
N PHE A 161 -6.01 -7.42 4.83
CA PHE A 161 -6.90 -7.37 5.98
C PHE A 161 -8.38 -7.49 5.58
N SER A 162 -9.17 -8.02 6.50
CA SER A 162 -10.63 -8.12 6.46
C SER A 162 -11.16 -8.14 7.89
N ASP A 163 -12.48 -8.26 8.06
CA ASP A 163 -13.07 -8.44 9.39
C ASP A 163 -12.58 -9.72 10.10
N ASP A 164 -12.13 -10.74 9.34
CA ASP A 164 -11.68 -12.04 9.87
C ASP A 164 -10.19 -12.09 10.24
N GLY A 165 -9.41 -11.07 9.88
CA GLY A 165 -7.98 -11.04 10.17
C GLY A 165 -7.15 -10.18 9.24
N ARG A 166 -5.85 -10.18 9.50
CA ARG A 166 -4.84 -9.44 8.71
C ARG A 166 -3.50 -10.16 8.69
N GLY A 167 -2.66 -9.84 7.73
CA GLY A 167 -1.29 -10.33 7.66
C GLY A 167 -0.55 -10.02 6.37
N THR A 168 0.76 -10.11 6.45
CA THR A 168 1.72 -9.98 5.34
C THR A 168 2.41 -11.30 5.00
N TYR A 169 1.83 -12.42 5.41
CA TYR A 169 2.47 -13.75 5.31
C TYR A 169 2.36 -14.39 3.93
N TRP A 170 1.39 -13.95 3.12
CA TRP A 170 1.06 -14.59 1.85
C TRP A 170 1.49 -13.72 0.68
N SER A 171 2.29 -14.29 -0.20
CA SER A 171 2.50 -13.75 -1.53
C SER A 171 1.29 -14.02 -2.42
N TYR A 172 1.15 -13.25 -3.48
CA TYR A 172 0.05 -13.37 -4.42
C TYR A 172 0.44 -12.83 -5.79
N SER A 173 -0.33 -13.26 -6.80
CA SER A 173 -0.02 -12.97 -8.20
C SER A 173 0.25 -11.49 -8.48
N ARG A 174 1.41 -11.20 -9.08
CA ARG A 174 1.89 -9.87 -9.46
C ARG A 174 1.00 -9.15 -10.47
N CYS A 175 0.21 -9.92 -11.23
CA CYS A 175 -0.67 -9.35 -12.24
C CYS A 175 -1.93 -8.69 -11.67
N ALA A 176 -2.34 -8.99 -10.44
CA ALA A 176 -3.48 -8.35 -9.81
C ALA A 176 -3.20 -6.88 -9.50
N GLY A 177 -4.20 -6.02 -9.68
CA GLY A 177 -4.12 -4.61 -9.33
C GLY A 177 -4.42 -4.38 -7.86
N ARG A 178 -3.50 -3.77 -7.11
CA ARG A 178 -3.66 -3.44 -5.70
C ARG A 178 -3.31 -2.01 -5.38
N SER A 179 -3.81 -1.54 -4.25
CA SER A 179 -3.48 -0.22 -3.71
C SER A 179 -2.02 -0.15 -3.25
N ILE A 180 -1.50 1.07 -3.23
CA ILE A 180 -0.18 1.38 -2.69
C ILE A 180 -0.33 2.47 -1.62
N ARG A 181 0.12 2.18 -0.40
CA ARG A 181 0.28 3.17 0.66
C ARG A 181 1.77 3.45 0.83
N PRO A 182 2.26 4.60 0.35
CA PRO A 182 3.68 4.93 0.41
C PRO A 182 4.23 5.10 1.82
N VAL A 183 5.54 4.87 1.93
CA VAL A 183 6.33 5.20 3.12
C VAL A 183 7.53 6.07 2.75
N THR A 184 8.10 6.72 3.78
CA THR A 184 9.35 7.48 3.68
C THR A 184 10.18 7.29 4.96
N GLU A 185 11.48 7.57 4.88
CA GLU A 185 12.42 7.49 6.00
C GLU A 185 12.19 8.61 7.03
#